data_b4e2f50fea040754f57f9fd72040e919
#
_entry.id   b4e2f50fea040754f57f9fd72040e919
#
_cell.length_a   1.000
_cell.length_b   1.000
_cell.length_c   1.000
_cell.angle_alpha   90.00
_cell.angle_beta   90.00
_cell.angle_gamma   90.00
#
_symmetry.space_group_name_H-M   'P 1'
#
loop_
_entity.id
_entity.type
_entity.pdbx_description
1 polymer ?
#
loop_
_entity_poly.entity_id
_entity_poly.type
_entity_poly.pdbx_seq_one_letter_code
_entity_poly.pdbx_strand_id
1 'polypeptide(L)'
;MRYVLNDTTNMFFRARHQAHRASDTWTKLGFAIHLTIMSANKVARKFGADHIVFALEGRSWRKDVYKPYKANRTEARQALNEEEAEEDKLFWETYDNLTKYLSTKTNCSVIRCATAEADDVIARWIALHPQDEHVVVSSDSDFVQLVAPNVRLYNEIGRAHV
;
A
#
# COMPACT_ATOMS: atom_id res chain seq x y z
N MET A 1 8.56 8.27 -18.82
CA MET A 1 9.08 7.69 -17.56
C MET A 1 8.33 6.41 -17.24
N ARG A 2 8.92 5.56 -16.39
CA ARG A 2 8.25 4.36 -15.86
C ARG A 2 8.13 4.47 -14.35
N TYR A 3 6.90 4.47 -13.86
CA TYR A 3 6.57 4.58 -12.45
C TYR A 3 6.20 3.22 -11.86
N VAL A 4 6.67 2.94 -10.64
CA VAL A 4 6.13 1.88 -9.79
C VAL A 4 5.25 2.54 -8.74
N LEU A 5 3.96 2.21 -8.76
CA LEU A 5 2.91 2.78 -7.91
C LEU A 5 2.53 1.73 -6.87
N ASN A 6 2.94 1.95 -5.63
CA ASN A 6 2.69 1.01 -4.54
C ASN A 6 1.42 1.38 -3.78
N ASP A 7 0.49 0.45 -3.70
CA ASP A 7 -0.59 0.45 -2.71
C ASP A 7 0.02 0.07 -1.35
N THR A 8 0.50 1.09 -0.64
CA THR A 8 1.43 0.91 0.49
C THR A 8 0.77 0.22 1.66
N THR A 9 -0.49 0.55 1.97
CA THR A 9 -1.23 -0.08 3.06
C THR A 9 -1.47 -1.56 2.77
N ASN A 10 -1.86 -1.90 1.55
CA ASN A 10 -2.03 -3.29 1.13
C ASN A 10 -0.71 -4.07 1.26
N MET A 11 0.41 -3.51 0.81
CA MET A 11 1.73 -4.14 0.92
C MET A 11 2.14 -4.36 2.36
N PHE A 12 1.96 -3.38 3.23
CA PHE A 12 2.35 -3.45 4.64
C PHE A 12 1.49 -4.45 5.42
N PHE A 13 0.18 -4.48 5.17
CA PHE A 13 -0.73 -5.49 5.73
C PHE A 13 -0.34 -6.91 5.33
N ARG A 14 -0.01 -7.13 4.06
CA ARG A 14 0.44 -8.43 3.56
C ARG A 14 1.74 -8.86 4.20
N ALA A 15 2.68 -7.92 4.36
CA ALA A 15 3.93 -8.17 5.04
C ALA A 15 3.71 -8.56 6.52
N ARG A 16 2.76 -7.90 7.21
CA ARG A 16 2.32 -8.29 8.56
C ARG A 16 1.80 -9.73 8.61
N HIS A 17 0.96 -10.14 7.66
CA HIS A 17 0.45 -11.50 7.60
C HIS A 17 1.55 -12.54 7.33
N GLN A 18 2.52 -12.23 6.48
CA GLN A 18 3.67 -13.10 6.24
C GLN A 18 4.56 -13.22 7.48
N ALA A 19 4.68 -12.16 8.26
CA ALA A 19 5.43 -12.13 9.51
C ALA A 19 4.70 -12.80 10.69
N HIS A 20 3.48 -13.30 10.51
CA HIS A 20 2.66 -13.89 11.56
C HIS A 20 3.32 -15.09 12.30
N ARG A 21 4.29 -15.75 11.68
CA ARG A 21 5.05 -16.85 12.26
C ARG A 21 6.17 -16.40 13.20
N ALA A 22 6.49 -15.11 13.25
CA ALA A 22 7.48 -14.59 14.19
C ALA A 22 6.96 -14.64 15.62
N SER A 23 7.87 -14.85 16.58
CA SER A 23 7.53 -15.14 17.97
C SER A 23 7.15 -13.91 18.79
N ASP A 24 7.51 -12.70 18.37
CA ASP A 24 7.24 -11.45 19.10
C ASP A 24 6.84 -10.32 18.16
N THR A 25 6.15 -9.31 18.73
CA THR A 25 5.60 -8.18 18.00
C THR A 25 6.68 -7.34 17.30
N TRP A 26 7.80 -7.09 17.96
CA TRP A 26 8.88 -6.28 17.38
C TRP A 26 9.53 -6.95 16.18
N THR A 27 9.75 -8.25 16.24
CA THR A 27 10.26 -9.04 15.10
C THR A 27 9.25 -9.02 13.95
N LYS A 28 7.96 -9.16 14.22
CA LYS A 28 6.89 -9.05 13.20
C LYS A 28 6.92 -7.69 12.51
N LEU A 29 7.01 -6.60 13.27
CA LEU A 29 7.03 -5.23 12.73
C LEU A 29 8.29 -4.96 11.91
N GLY A 30 9.45 -5.36 12.40
CA GLY A 30 10.72 -5.25 11.67
C GLY A 30 10.70 -6.03 10.36
N PHE A 31 10.12 -7.22 10.38
CA PHE A 31 9.97 -8.04 9.18
C PHE A 31 8.98 -7.44 8.19
N ALA A 32 7.88 -6.84 8.67
CA ALA A 32 6.91 -6.14 7.82
C ALA A 32 7.55 -4.93 7.11
N ILE A 33 8.36 -4.13 7.81
CA ILE A 33 9.14 -3.04 7.21
C ILE A 33 10.09 -3.57 6.13
N HIS A 34 10.87 -4.59 6.48
CA HIS A 34 11.83 -5.20 5.57
C HIS A 34 11.18 -5.71 4.30
N LEU A 35 10.11 -6.50 4.42
CA LEU A 35 9.38 -7.03 3.27
C LEU A 35 8.80 -5.92 2.40
N THR A 36 8.25 -4.86 2.99
CA THR A 36 7.67 -3.74 2.23
C THR A 36 8.73 -3.02 1.39
N ILE A 37 9.89 -2.70 1.98
CA ILE A 37 10.99 -2.04 1.28
C ILE A 37 11.59 -2.96 0.22
N MET A 38 11.83 -4.21 0.57
CA MET A 38 12.39 -5.19 -0.36
C MET A 38 11.49 -5.46 -1.55
N SER A 39 10.18 -5.53 -1.31
CA SER A 39 9.18 -5.72 -2.36
C SER A 39 9.16 -4.54 -3.33
N ALA A 40 9.07 -3.32 -2.83
CA ALA A 40 9.10 -2.12 -3.67
C ALA A 40 10.39 -2.04 -4.52
N ASN A 41 11.55 -2.29 -3.90
CA ASN A 41 12.83 -2.29 -4.59
C ASN A 41 12.95 -3.41 -5.66
N LYS A 42 12.49 -4.62 -5.32
CA LYS A 42 12.47 -5.76 -6.25
C LYS A 42 11.63 -5.46 -7.49
N VAL A 43 10.43 -4.90 -7.30
CA VAL A 43 9.54 -4.54 -8.40
C VAL A 43 10.14 -3.42 -9.23
N ALA A 44 10.68 -2.39 -8.60
CA ALA A 44 11.34 -1.28 -9.29
C ALA A 44 12.50 -1.78 -10.19
N ARG A 45 13.34 -2.66 -9.68
CA ARG A 45 14.43 -3.28 -10.47
C ARG A 45 13.92 -4.18 -11.59
N LYS A 46 12.91 -5.02 -11.28
CA LYS A 46 12.33 -5.96 -12.26
C LYS A 46 11.77 -5.24 -13.48
N PHE A 47 11.14 -4.12 -13.30
CA PHE A 47 10.52 -3.36 -14.38
C PHE A 47 11.37 -2.19 -14.88
N GLY A 48 12.57 -1.97 -14.33
CA GLY A 48 13.43 -0.86 -14.71
C GLY A 48 12.74 0.49 -14.46
N ALA A 49 12.20 0.68 -13.26
CA ALA A 49 11.47 1.90 -12.92
C ALA A 49 12.41 3.11 -12.77
N ASP A 50 11.97 4.24 -13.27
CA ASP A 50 12.65 5.52 -13.11
C ASP A 50 12.30 6.17 -11.78
N HIS A 51 11.10 5.89 -11.25
CA HIS A 51 10.62 6.50 -10.01
C HIS A 51 9.63 5.59 -9.27
N ILE A 52 9.67 5.66 -7.93
CA ILE A 52 8.80 4.89 -7.03
C ILE A 52 7.84 5.85 -6.33
N VAL A 53 6.57 5.50 -6.34
CA VAL A 53 5.49 6.22 -5.67
C VAL A 53 4.85 5.30 -4.62
N PHE A 54 4.73 5.79 -3.40
CA PHE A 54 3.99 5.16 -2.32
C PHE A 54 2.68 5.91 -2.11
N ALA A 55 1.57 5.31 -2.51
CA ALA A 55 0.23 5.83 -2.27
C ALA A 55 -0.27 5.36 -0.91
N LEU A 56 -0.72 6.29 -0.08
CA LEU A 56 -1.17 6.05 1.29
C LEU A 56 -2.68 6.23 1.39
N GLU A 57 -3.29 5.45 2.29
CA GLU A 57 -4.70 5.60 2.61
C GLU A 57 -5.00 6.91 3.33
N GLY A 58 -6.02 7.60 2.85
CA GLY A 58 -6.73 8.64 3.59
C GLY A 58 -8.11 8.18 4.03
N ARG A 59 -8.93 9.10 4.51
CA ARG A 59 -10.35 8.81 4.79
C ARG A 59 -11.11 8.67 3.48
N SER A 60 -11.78 7.54 3.28
CA SER A 60 -12.58 7.34 2.07
C SER A 60 -13.76 8.30 1.99
N TRP A 61 -13.85 9.07 0.93
CA TRP A 61 -15.02 9.91 0.60
C TRP A 61 -16.28 9.06 0.39
N ARG A 62 -16.12 7.79 0.02
CA ARG A 62 -17.22 6.84 -0.18
C ARG A 62 -18.06 6.63 1.08
N LYS A 63 -17.46 6.81 2.28
CA LYS A 63 -18.17 6.75 3.56
C LYS A 63 -19.18 7.91 3.75
N ASP A 64 -18.94 9.03 3.10
CA ASP A 64 -19.85 10.19 3.19
C ASP A 64 -21.08 9.99 2.29
N VAL A 65 -20.91 9.26 1.19
CA VAL A 65 -21.99 8.94 0.24
C VAL A 65 -22.75 7.67 0.65
N TYR A 66 -22.04 6.65 1.17
CA TYR A 66 -22.60 5.38 1.56
C TYR A 66 -22.04 4.91 2.91
N LYS A 67 -22.76 5.19 3.98
CA LYS A 67 -22.36 4.89 5.36
C LYS A 67 -21.93 3.43 5.62
N PRO A 68 -22.57 2.39 5.03
CA PRO A 68 -22.16 1.01 5.21
C PRO A 68 -20.82 0.66 4.57
N TYR A 69 -20.24 1.54 3.74
CA TYR A 69 -18.97 1.25 3.07
C TYR A 69 -17.85 0.95 4.08
N LYS A 70 -17.34 -0.28 4.01
CA LYS A 70 -16.28 -0.79 4.90
C LYS A 70 -16.62 -0.68 6.41
N ALA A 71 -17.90 -0.64 6.80
CA ALA A 71 -18.32 -0.54 8.20
C ALA A 71 -17.86 -1.74 9.04
N ASN A 72 -17.83 -2.94 8.47
CA ASN A 72 -17.34 -4.16 9.10
C ASN A 72 -15.87 -4.03 9.59
N ARG A 73 -15.04 -3.22 8.96
CA ARG A 73 -13.66 -2.99 9.41
C ARG A 73 -13.60 -2.19 10.71
N THR A 74 -14.53 -1.27 10.91
CA THR A 74 -14.64 -0.50 12.15
C THR A 74 -15.14 -1.40 13.28
N GLU A 75 -16.14 -2.24 13.02
CA GLU A 75 -16.65 -3.23 13.97
C GLU A 75 -15.57 -4.24 14.38
N ALA A 76 -14.80 -4.76 13.42
CA ALA A 76 -13.70 -5.67 13.69
C ALA A 76 -12.62 -5.03 14.60
N ARG A 77 -12.30 -3.74 14.41
CA ARG A 77 -11.37 -3.02 15.29
C ARG A 77 -11.90 -2.83 16.70
N GLN A 78 -13.19 -2.56 16.85
CA GLN A 78 -13.84 -2.41 18.17
C GLN A 78 -13.95 -3.73 18.93
N ALA A 79 -13.88 -4.86 18.22
CA ALA A 79 -13.94 -6.21 18.79
C ALA A 79 -12.56 -6.74 19.27
N LEU A 80 -11.46 -6.00 19.07
CA LEU A 80 -10.13 -6.40 19.51
C LEU A 80 -10.05 -6.42 21.04
N ASN A 81 -9.35 -7.42 21.60
CA ASN A 81 -8.97 -7.40 23.00
C ASN A 81 -7.83 -6.40 23.26
N GLU A 82 -7.46 -6.17 24.53
CA GLU A 82 -6.42 -5.18 24.89
C GLU A 82 -5.06 -5.47 24.25
N GLU A 83 -4.63 -6.72 24.20
CA GLU A 83 -3.35 -7.13 23.62
C GLU A 83 -3.35 -6.92 22.09
N GLU A 84 -4.42 -7.33 21.42
CA GLU A 84 -4.61 -7.13 19.99
C GLU A 84 -4.69 -5.65 19.62
N ALA A 85 -5.35 -4.83 20.44
CA ALA A 85 -5.46 -3.39 20.26
C ALA A 85 -4.10 -2.69 20.40
N GLU A 86 -3.26 -3.11 21.35
CA GLU A 86 -1.91 -2.58 21.53
C GLU A 86 -1.00 -3.00 20.37
N GLU A 87 -1.08 -4.24 19.91
CA GLU A 87 -0.34 -4.70 18.73
C GLU A 87 -0.76 -3.94 17.47
N ASP A 88 -2.05 -3.70 17.28
CA ASP A 88 -2.57 -2.91 16.14
C ASP A 88 -2.10 -1.46 16.20
N LYS A 89 -2.07 -0.84 17.38
CA LYS A 89 -1.54 0.50 17.60
C LYS A 89 -0.06 0.59 17.22
N LEU A 90 0.77 -0.33 17.69
CA LEU A 90 2.20 -0.39 17.34
C LEU A 90 2.41 -0.60 15.84
N PHE A 91 1.56 -1.42 15.21
CA PHE A 91 1.59 -1.63 13.77
C PHE A 91 1.38 -0.31 13.00
N TRP A 92 0.37 0.49 13.36
CA TRP A 92 0.09 1.75 12.70
C TRP A 92 1.14 2.82 12.98
N GLU A 93 1.68 2.88 14.21
CA GLU A 93 2.81 3.76 14.55
C GLU A 93 4.05 3.41 13.72
N THR A 94 4.33 2.12 13.56
CA THR A 94 5.44 1.63 12.71
C THR A 94 5.22 1.99 11.25
N TYR A 95 4.00 1.84 10.74
CA TYR A 95 3.62 2.25 9.40
C TYR A 95 3.83 3.75 9.18
N ASP A 96 3.39 4.59 10.11
CA ASP A 96 3.56 6.05 10.02
C ASP A 96 5.04 6.43 10.06
N ASN A 97 5.85 5.80 10.90
CA ASN A 97 7.28 6.00 10.94
C ASN A 97 7.99 5.60 9.63
N LEU A 98 7.58 4.46 9.04
CA LEU A 98 8.09 4.02 7.75
C LEU A 98 7.75 5.03 6.65
N THR A 99 6.52 5.47 6.55
CA THR A 99 6.08 6.42 5.53
C THR A 99 6.75 7.78 5.67
N LYS A 100 6.96 8.24 6.91
CA LYS A 100 7.74 9.44 7.21
C LYS A 100 9.20 9.30 6.78
N TYR A 101 9.82 8.16 7.07
CA TYR A 101 11.18 7.87 6.62
C TYR A 101 11.27 7.91 5.09
N LEU A 102 10.37 7.21 4.39
CA LEU A 102 10.35 7.19 2.93
C LEU A 102 10.22 8.58 2.33
N SER A 103 9.37 9.43 2.90
CA SER A 103 9.13 10.79 2.40
C SER A 103 10.28 11.76 2.67
N THR A 104 11.06 11.56 3.75
CA THR A 104 12.08 12.51 4.19
C THR A 104 13.51 12.07 3.91
N LYS A 105 13.75 10.77 3.70
CA LYS A 105 15.08 10.18 3.57
C LYS A 105 15.32 9.45 2.25
N THR A 106 14.34 9.46 1.35
CA THR A 106 14.49 8.85 0.01
C THR A 106 14.04 9.83 -1.07
N ASN A 107 14.34 9.51 -2.32
CA ASN A 107 13.86 10.24 -3.49
C ASN A 107 12.51 9.71 -4.03
N CYS A 108 11.83 8.85 -3.29
CA CYS A 108 10.51 8.35 -3.63
C CYS A 108 9.45 9.43 -3.37
N SER A 109 8.36 9.39 -4.14
CA SER A 109 7.16 10.17 -3.81
C SER A 109 6.29 9.40 -2.83
N VAL A 110 5.88 10.06 -1.75
CA VAL A 110 4.93 9.52 -0.77
C VAL A 110 3.71 10.42 -0.73
N ILE A 111 2.56 9.90 -1.13
CA ILE A 111 1.37 10.72 -1.37
C ILE A 111 0.20 10.21 -0.54
N ARG A 112 -0.38 11.11 0.28
CA ARG A 112 -1.62 10.90 1.01
C ARG A 112 -2.59 12.02 0.69
N CYS A 113 -3.80 11.67 0.28
CA CYS A 113 -4.92 12.60 0.23
C CYS A 113 -5.82 12.35 1.44
N ALA A 114 -6.11 13.41 2.21
CA ALA A 114 -6.87 13.27 3.47
C ALA A 114 -8.28 12.68 3.27
N THR A 115 -8.87 12.87 2.09
CA THR A 115 -10.25 12.50 1.77
C THR A 115 -10.37 11.40 0.70
N ALA A 116 -9.25 10.77 0.32
CA ALA A 116 -9.24 9.74 -0.73
C ALA A 116 -8.47 8.49 -0.29
N GLU A 117 -8.81 7.36 -0.86
CA GLU A 117 -8.11 6.09 -0.66
C GLU A 117 -6.84 6.01 -1.54
N ALA A 118 -5.96 5.06 -1.26
CA ALA A 118 -4.74 4.87 -2.05
C ALA A 118 -5.02 4.55 -3.52
N ASP A 119 -6.11 3.82 -3.81
CA ASP A 119 -6.55 3.50 -5.17
C ASP A 119 -6.95 4.76 -5.96
N ASP A 120 -7.62 5.72 -5.30
CA ASP A 120 -7.95 7.02 -5.92
C ASP A 120 -6.68 7.82 -6.26
N VAL A 121 -5.68 7.79 -5.36
CA VAL A 121 -4.38 8.45 -5.57
C VAL A 121 -3.64 7.83 -6.75
N ILE A 122 -3.60 6.51 -6.83
CA ILE A 122 -2.96 5.77 -7.93
C ILE A 122 -3.66 6.07 -9.26
N ALA A 123 -4.99 5.99 -9.29
CA ALA A 123 -5.78 6.31 -10.49
C ALA A 123 -5.52 7.75 -10.95
N ARG A 124 -5.46 8.70 -10.02
CA ARG A 124 -5.19 10.10 -10.34
C ARG A 124 -3.77 10.31 -10.85
N TRP A 125 -2.77 9.63 -10.29
CA TRP A 125 -1.39 9.67 -10.79
C TRP A 125 -1.31 9.23 -12.24
N ILE A 126 -1.92 8.08 -12.57
CA ILE A 126 -1.96 7.54 -13.93
C ILE A 126 -2.62 8.54 -14.89
N ALA A 127 -3.75 9.11 -14.49
CA ALA A 127 -4.49 10.08 -15.31
C ALA A 127 -3.69 11.38 -15.57
N LEU A 128 -2.81 11.78 -14.64
CA LEU A 128 -1.95 12.96 -14.80
C LEU A 128 -0.68 12.69 -15.63
N HIS A 129 -0.33 11.42 -15.83
CA HIS A 129 0.87 11.00 -16.57
C HIS A 129 0.50 10.02 -17.69
N PRO A 130 -0.38 10.40 -18.64
CA PRO A 130 -0.96 9.47 -19.62
C PRO A 130 0.04 8.96 -20.65
N GLN A 131 1.18 9.65 -20.81
CA GLN A 131 2.24 9.29 -21.76
C GLN A 131 3.32 8.39 -21.14
N ASP A 132 3.25 8.15 -19.82
CA ASP A 132 4.22 7.38 -19.09
C ASP A 132 3.75 5.93 -18.87
N GLU A 133 4.69 5.04 -18.53
CA GLU A 133 4.39 3.67 -18.17
C GLU A 133 4.20 3.53 -16.66
N HIS A 134 3.25 2.69 -16.27
CA HIS A 134 2.90 2.50 -14.86
C HIS A 134 2.86 1.00 -14.51
N VAL A 135 3.46 0.65 -13.38
CA VAL A 135 3.33 -0.66 -12.75
C VAL A 135 2.68 -0.48 -11.39
N VAL A 136 1.42 -0.86 -11.28
CA VAL A 136 0.67 -0.83 -10.01
C VAL A 136 0.97 -2.09 -9.23
N VAL A 137 1.39 -1.94 -7.97
CA VAL A 137 1.73 -3.05 -7.07
C VAL A 137 0.65 -3.16 -6.01
N SER A 138 -0.23 -4.12 -6.16
CA SER A 138 -1.31 -4.44 -5.21
C SER A 138 -1.82 -5.86 -5.41
N SER A 139 -2.40 -6.44 -4.37
CA SER A 139 -3.19 -7.67 -4.46
C SER A 139 -4.68 -7.41 -4.68
N ASP A 140 -5.10 -6.15 -4.67
CA ASP A 140 -6.49 -5.77 -4.85
C ASP A 140 -6.90 -5.90 -6.33
N SER A 141 -7.93 -6.71 -6.58
CA SER A 141 -8.48 -6.93 -7.92
C SER A 141 -9.16 -5.70 -8.51
N ASP A 142 -9.53 -4.72 -7.69
CA ASP A 142 -10.18 -3.50 -8.17
C ASP A 142 -9.27 -2.69 -9.10
N PHE A 143 -7.95 -2.84 -8.97
CA PHE A 143 -6.98 -2.23 -9.88
C PHE A 143 -7.00 -2.79 -11.31
N VAL A 144 -7.64 -3.92 -11.57
CA VAL A 144 -7.78 -4.48 -12.93
C VAL A 144 -8.47 -3.46 -13.86
N GLN A 145 -9.37 -2.64 -13.34
CA GLN A 145 -10.03 -1.58 -14.11
C GLN A 145 -9.08 -0.49 -14.66
N LEU A 146 -7.87 -0.37 -14.09
CA LEU A 146 -6.85 0.60 -14.54
C LEU A 146 -5.90 0.02 -15.59
N VAL A 147 -5.95 -1.29 -15.84
CA VAL A 147 -5.04 -1.95 -16.80
C VAL A 147 -5.27 -1.40 -18.21
N ALA A 148 -4.20 -0.99 -18.85
CA ALA A 148 -4.17 -0.37 -20.17
C ALA A 148 -2.84 -0.70 -20.87
N PRO A 149 -2.64 -0.36 -22.14
CA PRO A 149 -1.37 -0.64 -22.82
C PRO A 149 -0.13 -0.12 -22.10
N ASN A 150 -0.25 0.97 -21.35
CA ASN A 150 0.81 1.59 -20.56
C ASN A 150 0.66 1.39 -19.03
N VAL A 151 -0.32 0.60 -18.57
CA VAL A 151 -0.57 0.33 -17.14
C VAL A 151 -0.64 -1.15 -16.89
N ARG A 152 0.27 -1.66 -16.07
CA ARG A 152 0.34 -3.07 -15.65
C ARG A 152 -0.01 -3.20 -14.18
N LEU A 153 -0.77 -4.24 -13.84
CA LEU A 153 -1.00 -4.64 -12.46
C LEU A 153 -0.05 -5.79 -12.11
N TYR A 154 0.71 -5.62 -11.05
CA TYR A 154 1.62 -6.63 -10.52
C TYR A 154 1.22 -7.06 -9.12
N ASN A 155 0.88 -8.34 -8.99
CA ASN A 155 0.62 -8.97 -7.71
C ASN A 155 1.83 -9.86 -7.34
N GLU A 156 2.52 -9.50 -6.26
CA GLU A 156 3.76 -10.18 -5.83
C GLU A 156 3.56 -11.63 -5.36
N ILE A 157 2.32 -12.05 -5.05
CA ILE A 157 2.01 -13.44 -4.65
C ILE A 157 2.07 -14.41 -5.86
N GLY A 158 2.58 -13.99 -6.99
CA GLY A 158 3.00 -14.97 -7.96
C GLY A 158 2.38 -14.96 -9.33
N ARG A 159 1.98 -13.88 -9.93
CA ARG A 159 1.92 -13.77 -11.40
C ARG A 159 1.63 -12.33 -11.81
N ALA A 160 2.44 -11.84 -12.79
CA ALA A 160 2.05 -10.67 -13.55
C ALA A 160 0.76 -11.02 -14.30
N HIS A 161 -0.33 -10.33 -14.01
CA HIS A 161 -1.45 -10.31 -14.92
C HIS A 161 -1.15 -9.26 -16.00
N VAL A 162 -1.02 -9.76 -17.21
CA VAL A 162 -0.85 -8.97 -18.43
C VAL A 162 -2.14 -8.25 -18.75
#